data_082e05b81d6d1885afd5cd3333f9127b
#
_entry.id   082e05b81d6d1885afd5cd3333f9127b
#
_cell.length_a   1.000
_cell.length_b   1.000
_cell.length_c   1.000
_cell.angle_alpha   90.00
_cell.angle_beta   90.00
_cell.angle_gamma   90.00
#
_symmetry.space_group_name_H-M   'P 1'
#
loop_
_entity.id
_entity.type
_entity.pdbx_description
1 polymer ?
#
loop_
_entity_poly.entity_id
_entity_poly.type
_entity_poly.pdbx_seq_one_letter_code
_entity_poly.pdbx_strand_id
1 'polypeptide(L)' 'MPYTVEITTPPVQIDGEEQAARMYQLSEPFCTLAEAKEAAVSHIAGLGIDPACVLYTVFDREGFTVASSADQLAEAG' A
#
# COMPACT_ATOMS: atom_id res chain seq x y z
N MET A 1 -11.61 11.27 -10.86
CA MET A 1 -10.27 11.14 -11.39
C MET A 1 -9.64 9.88 -10.86
N PRO A 2 -8.88 9.15 -11.68
CA PRO A 2 -8.32 7.89 -11.20
C PRO A 2 -7.16 8.09 -10.23
N TYR A 3 -7.20 7.35 -9.16
CA TYR A 3 -6.10 7.26 -8.19
C TYR A 3 -5.43 5.90 -8.34
N THR A 4 -4.14 5.86 -8.16
CA THR A 4 -3.35 4.63 -8.22
C THR A 4 -2.77 4.32 -6.85
N VAL A 5 -2.79 3.04 -6.47
CA VAL A 5 -2.24 2.60 -5.19
C VAL A 5 -0.95 1.80 -5.45
N GLU A 6 0.11 2.19 -4.75
CA GLU A 6 1.36 1.45 -4.74
C GLU A 6 1.53 0.76 -3.39
N ILE A 7 1.87 -0.52 -3.42
CA ILE A 7 2.08 -1.32 -2.22
C ILE A 7 3.56 -1.60 -2.08
N THR A 8 4.12 -1.37 -0.90
CA THR A 8 5.50 -1.67 -0.58
C THR A 8 5.53 -2.70 0.55
N THR A 9 6.09 -3.88 0.27
CA THR A 9 6.19 -4.94 1.26
C THR A 9 7.64 -5.08 1.72
N PRO A 10 7.86 -5.38 3.02
CA PRO A 10 9.21 -5.61 3.54
C PRO A 10 9.73 -6.99 3.11
N PRO A 11 11.03 -7.24 3.24
CA PRO A 11 11.54 -8.59 3.10
C PRO A 11 10.99 -9.44 4.26
N VAL A 12 10.49 -10.63 3.94
CA VAL A 12 9.90 -11.54 4.92
C VAL A 12 10.42 -12.95 4.69
N GLN A 13 10.37 -13.78 5.74
CA GLN A 13 10.67 -15.20 5.62
C GLN A 13 9.35 -15.98 5.67
N ILE A 14 9.13 -16.81 4.66
CA ILE A 14 7.96 -17.68 4.57
C ILE A 14 8.47 -19.10 4.35
N ASP A 15 8.13 -20.00 5.28
CA ASP A 15 8.52 -21.41 5.23
C ASP A 15 10.04 -21.61 5.05
N GLY A 16 10.82 -20.76 5.69
CA GLY A 16 12.27 -20.83 5.62
C GLY A 16 12.90 -20.20 4.39
N GLU A 17 12.07 -19.68 3.49
CA GLU A 17 12.55 -18.95 2.31
C GLU A 17 12.46 -17.45 2.53
N GLU A 18 13.54 -16.77 2.20
CA GLU A 18 13.57 -15.32 2.29
C GLU A 18 12.90 -14.72 1.05
N GLN A 19 11.87 -13.91 1.27
CA GLN A 19 11.20 -13.16 0.22
C GLN A 19 11.72 -11.74 0.23
N ALA A 20 12.25 -11.27 -0.89
CA ALA A 20 12.75 -9.91 -1.01
C ALA A 20 11.61 -8.89 -0.91
N ALA A 21 11.96 -7.68 -0.45
CA ALA A 21 11.01 -6.57 -0.44
C ALA A 21 10.46 -6.35 -1.86
N ARG A 22 9.19 -5.99 -1.94
CA ARG A 22 8.51 -5.76 -3.22
C ARG A 22 7.84 -4.40 -3.23
N MET A 23 7.78 -3.82 -4.42
CA MET A 23 7.04 -2.59 -4.65
C MET A 23 6.26 -2.78 -5.94
N TYR A 24 4.94 -2.65 -5.87
CA TYR A 24 4.08 -2.86 -7.03
C TYR A 24 2.83 -2.01 -6.93
N GLN A 25 2.20 -1.75 -8.05
CA GLN A 25 0.95 -0.99 -8.11
C GLN A 25 -0.23 -1.93 -8.27
N LEU A 26 -1.35 -1.57 -7.66
CA LEU A 26 -2.60 -2.29 -7.88
C LEU A 26 -3.06 -2.00 -9.30
N SER A 27 -3.61 -3.03 -9.97
CA SER A 27 -3.97 -2.93 -11.38
C SER A 27 -5.20 -2.08 -11.66
N GLU A 28 -6.02 -1.80 -10.64
CA GLU A 28 -7.25 -1.06 -10.81
C GLU A 28 -7.10 0.40 -10.42
N PRO A 29 -7.58 1.33 -11.24
CA PRO A 29 -7.68 2.73 -10.84
C PRO A 29 -8.90 2.92 -9.94
N PHE A 30 -8.84 3.89 -9.05
CA PHE A 30 -9.93 4.19 -8.12
C PHE A 30 -10.47 5.59 -8.38
N CYS A 31 -11.79 5.74 -8.27
CA CYS A 31 -12.43 7.01 -8.57
C CYS A 31 -12.25 8.05 -7.47
N THR A 32 -12.13 7.62 -6.22
CA THR A 32 -11.99 8.52 -5.09
C THR A 32 -10.80 8.10 -4.21
N LEU A 33 -10.30 9.06 -3.45
CA LEU A 33 -9.22 8.80 -2.50
C LEU A 33 -9.66 7.80 -1.43
N ALA A 34 -10.89 7.89 -0.97
CA ALA A 34 -11.43 6.98 0.02
C ALA A 34 -11.45 5.54 -0.50
N GLU A 35 -11.87 5.34 -1.75
CA GLU A 35 -11.86 4.02 -2.36
C GLU A 35 -10.44 3.47 -2.50
N ALA A 36 -9.49 4.31 -2.88
CA ALA A 36 -8.10 3.91 -3.02
C ALA A 36 -7.52 3.46 -1.69
N LYS A 37 -7.75 4.21 -0.62
CA LYS A 37 -7.28 3.86 0.72
C LYS A 37 -7.91 2.55 1.20
N GLU A 38 -9.20 2.40 1.01
CA GLU A 38 -9.93 1.21 1.42
C GLU A 38 -9.44 -0.02 0.68
N ALA A 39 -9.21 0.11 -0.62
CA ALA A 39 -8.65 -0.97 -1.43
C ALA A 39 -7.24 -1.35 -0.97
N ALA A 40 -6.41 -0.37 -0.63
CA ALA A 40 -5.06 -0.61 -0.12
C ALA A 40 -5.10 -1.40 1.18
N VAL A 41 -5.93 -0.97 2.13
CA VAL A 41 -6.07 -1.65 3.43
C VAL A 41 -6.59 -3.08 3.24
N SER A 42 -7.58 -3.26 2.39
CA SER A 42 -8.16 -4.56 2.10
C SER A 42 -7.13 -5.50 1.45
N HIS A 43 -6.35 -4.98 0.51
CA HIS A 43 -5.30 -5.74 -0.15
C HIS A 43 -4.24 -6.20 0.87
N ILE A 44 -3.79 -5.29 1.72
CA ILE A 44 -2.80 -5.59 2.75
C ILE A 44 -3.30 -6.66 3.72
N ALA A 45 -4.57 -6.57 4.11
CA ALA A 45 -5.17 -7.57 5.00
C ALA A 45 -5.16 -8.97 4.39
N GLY A 46 -5.22 -9.08 3.07
CA GLY A 46 -5.21 -10.35 2.36
C GLY A 46 -3.82 -10.93 2.13
N LEU A 47 -2.75 -10.19 2.44
CA LEU A 47 -1.39 -10.65 2.16
C LEU A 47 -0.85 -11.66 3.18
N GLY A 48 -1.47 -11.77 4.36
CA GLY A 48 -0.96 -12.64 5.41
C GLY A 48 0.30 -12.14 6.11
N ILE A 49 0.66 -10.88 5.87
CA ILE A 49 1.80 -10.20 6.49
C ILE A 49 1.24 -9.21 7.50
N ASP A 50 1.99 -8.92 8.57
CA ASP A 50 1.59 -7.91 9.55
C ASP A 50 1.31 -6.58 8.84
N PRO A 51 0.08 -6.05 8.91
CA PRO A 51 -0.26 -4.79 8.23
C PRO A 51 0.64 -3.61 8.62
N ALA A 52 1.18 -3.63 9.84
CA ALA A 52 2.08 -2.58 10.30
C ALA A 52 3.41 -2.58 9.54
N CYS A 53 3.76 -3.69 8.90
CA CYS A 53 5.01 -3.81 8.14
C CYS A 53 4.84 -3.47 6.66
N VAL A 54 3.61 -3.34 6.17
CA VAL A 54 3.32 -3.07 4.77
C VAL A 54 2.90 -1.62 4.61
N LEU A 55 3.50 -0.94 3.66
CA LEU A 55 3.20 0.45 3.39
C LEU A 55 2.42 0.58 2.09
N TYR A 56 1.57 1.59 2.01
CA TYR A 56 0.91 1.93 0.75
C TYR A 56 1.05 3.42 0.48
N THR A 57 1.01 3.78 -0.79
CA THR A 57 1.03 5.16 -1.23
C THR A 57 -0.04 5.32 -2.30
N VAL A 58 -0.82 6.39 -2.20
CA VAL A 58 -1.83 6.70 -3.20
C VAL A 58 -1.35 7.88 -4.02
N PHE A 59 -1.38 7.71 -5.34
CA PHE A 59 -1.01 8.76 -6.29
C PHE A 59 -2.24 9.23 -7.04
N ASP A 60 -2.27 10.52 -7.37
CA ASP A 60 -3.30 11.05 -8.25
C ASP A 60 -2.93 10.76 -9.71
N ARG A 61 -3.78 11.22 -10.63
CA ARG A 61 -3.55 10.96 -12.07
C ARG A 61 -2.28 11.64 -12.59
N GLU A 62 -1.77 12.63 -11.88
CA GLU A 62 -0.54 13.34 -12.26
C GLU A 62 0.71 12.71 -11.64
N GLY A 63 0.54 11.70 -10.80
CA GLY A 63 1.64 11.01 -10.18
C GLY A 63 2.10 11.61 -8.85
N PHE A 64 1.35 12.57 -8.31
CA PHE A 64 1.67 13.14 -7.01
C PHE A 64 1.11 12.30 -5.88
N THR A 65 1.88 12.16 -4.82
CA THR A 65 1.43 11.44 -3.62
C THR A 65 0.37 12.25 -2.91
N VAL A 66 -0.83 11.69 -2.75
CA VAL A 66 -1.94 12.35 -2.06
C VAL A 66 -2.26 11.70 -0.71
N ALA A 67 -1.78 10.49 -0.48
CA ALA A 67 -1.94 9.80 0.81
C ALA A 67 -0.88 8.71 0.93
N SER A 68 -0.51 8.38 2.17
CA SER A 68 0.48 7.35 2.44
C SER A 68 0.27 6.81 3.84
N SER A 69 0.45 5.50 4.03
CA SER A 69 0.41 4.92 5.36
C SER A 69 1.56 5.41 6.24
N ALA A 70 2.67 5.81 5.63
CA ALA A 70 3.78 6.40 6.37
C ALA A 70 3.38 7.71 7.04
N ASP A 71 2.55 8.53 6.37
CA ASP A 71 2.04 9.77 6.95
C ASP A 71 1.14 9.50 8.14
N GLN A 72 0.31 8.45 8.06
CA GLN A 72 -0.55 8.05 9.16
C GLN A 72 0.26 7.59 10.37
N LEU A 73 1.34 6.86 10.14
CA LEU A 73 2.22 6.41 11.21
C LEU A 73 2.91 7.60 11.88
N ALA A 74 3.31 8.60 11.10
CA ALA A 74 3.92 9.80 11.62
C ALA A 74 2.95 10.61 12.50
N GLU A 75 1.68 10.66 12.10
CA GLU A 75 0.65 11.34 12.89
C GLU A 75 0.30 10.60 14.17
N ALA A 76 0.37 9.28 14.15
CA ALA A 76 0.08 8.45 15.31
C ALA A 76 1.19 8.51 16.36
N GLY A 77 2.36 8.93 15.96
CA GLY A 77 3.46 9.14 16.87
C GLY A 77 3.32 10.47 17.57
#